data_b282e9826107203f0d2e4557351d77c3
#
_entry.id   b282e9826107203f0d2e4557351d77c3
#
_cell.length_a   1.000
_cell.length_b   1.000
_cell.length_c   1.000
_cell.angle_alpha   90.00
_cell.angle_beta   90.00
_cell.angle_gamma   90.00
#
_symmetry.space_group_name_H-M   'P 1'
#
loop_
_entity.id
_entity.type
_entity.pdbx_description
1 polymer ?
#
loop_
_entity_poly.entity_id
_entity_poly.type
_entity_poly.pdbx_seq_one_letter_code
_entity_poly.pdbx_strand_id
1 'polypeptide(L)'
;MEKSNFSRKVNTNMNKGQLLTFGVQHLLAMYTGAILVPLIIGGALGMTPKQITYLIAIDLFMCGVATLLQVWKGKYFGIGLPVVLGCTFTAVTPIISIGIEFGISAIYGAIIASGLIIILISSFF
;
A
#
# COMPACT_ATOMS: atom_id res chain seq x y z
N MET A 1 -14.53 20.08 24.01
CA MET A 1 -14.14 21.35 23.40
C MET A 1 -12.73 21.33 22.81
N GLU A 2 -11.80 20.57 23.35
CA GLU A 2 -10.38 20.54 22.92
C GLU A 2 -10.14 19.80 21.59
N LYS A 3 -10.87 18.71 21.30
CA LYS A 3 -10.75 17.94 20.04
C LYS A 3 -11.16 18.74 18.78
N SER A 4 -12.09 19.69 18.90
CA SER A 4 -12.52 20.49 17.75
C SER A 4 -11.49 21.55 17.35
N ASN A 5 -10.69 22.04 18.31
CA ASN A 5 -9.64 23.02 18.07
C ASN A 5 -8.39 22.41 17.43
N PHE A 6 -8.07 21.15 17.72
CA PHE A 6 -6.95 20.45 17.10
C PHE A 6 -7.20 20.20 15.60
N SER A 7 -8.39 19.69 15.24
CA SER A 7 -8.77 19.49 13.84
C SER A 7 -8.83 20.78 13.03
N ARG A 8 -9.22 21.89 13.67
CA ARG A 8 -9.26 23.20 13.02
C ARG A 8 -7.86 23.80 12.81
N LYS A 9 -6.90 23.54 13.72
CA LYS A 9 -5.49 23.99 13.58
C LYS A 9 -4.74 23.25 12.47
N VAL A 10 -5.02 21.99 12.21
CA VAL A 10 -4.39 21.23 11.12
C VAL A 10 -4.91 21.70 9.75
N ASN A 11 -6.12 22.26 9.70
CA ASN A 11 -6.77 22.66 8.44
C ASN A 11 -6.55 24.15 8.06
N THR A 12 -5.85 24.91 8.89
CA THR A 12 -5.78 26.37 8.73
C THR A 12 -4.37 26.81 8.36
N ASN A 13 -3.97 26.88 7.14
CA ASN A 13 -2.81 27.61 6.59
C ASN A 13 -1.74 26.79 5.86
N MET A 14 -2.13 25.71 5.21
CA MET A 14 -1.22 25.15 4.21
C MET A 14 -1.41 25.90 2.90
N ASN A 15 -0.39 26.62 2.47
CA ASN A 15 -0.34 27.25 1.16
C ASN A 15 -0.43 26.15 0.07
N LYS A 16 -1.12 26.42 -1.04
CA LYS A 16 -1.27 25.46 -2.15
C LYS A 16 0.07 24.89 -2.62
N GLY A 17 1.14 25.69 -2.55
CA GLY A 17 2.50 25.23 -2.84
C GLY A 17 3.02 24.18 -1.87
N GLN A 18 2.80 24.37 -0.57
CA GLN A 18 3.19 23.39 0.46
C GLN A 18 2.41 22.10 0.33
N LEU A 19 1.10 22.17 0.04
CA LEU A 19 0.27 21.00 -0.17
C LEU A 19 0.77 20.17 -1.37
N LEU A 20 1.12 20.83 -2.47
CA LEU A 20 1.69 20.19 -3.65
C LEU A 20 3.03 19.53 -3.34
N THR A 21 3.93 20.24 -2.64
CA THR A 21 5.26 19.73 -2.27
C THR A 21 5.15 18.48 -1.39
N PHE A 22 4.33 18.51 -0.36
CA PHE A 22 4.12 17.34 0.51
C PHE A 22 3.44 16.19 -0.22
N GLY A 23 2.48 16.48 -1.11
CA GLY A 23 1.83 15.45 -1.93
C GLY A 23 2.81 14.75 -2.87
N VAL A 24 3.66 15.51 -3.58
CA VAL A 24 4.70 14.95 -4.44
C VAL A 24 5.73 14.17 -3.65
N GLN A 25 6.17 14.67 -2.51
CA GLN A 25 7.12 13.97 -1.64
C GLN A 25 6.56 12.64 -1.14
N HIS A 26 5.29 12.62 -0.73
CA HIS A 26 4.62 11.40 -0.29
C HIS A 26 4.47 10.38 -1.43
N LEU A 27 4.11 10.86 -2.62
CA LEU A 27 4.01 10.03 -3.83
C LEU A 27 5.36 9.40 -4.20
N LEU A 28 6.45 10.18 -4.17
CA LEU A 28 7.79 9.69 -4.49
C LEU A 28 8.27 8.65 -3.47
N ALA A 29 8.00 8.85 -2.19
CA ALA A 29 8.35 7.89 -1.14
C ALA A 29 7.61 6.56 -1.34
N MET A 30 6.30 6.60 -1.64
CA MET A 30 5.52 5.41 -1.94
C MET A 30 5.99 4.71 -3.22
N TYR A 31 6.26 5.47 -4.28
CA TYR A 31 6.72 4.94 -5.57
C TYR A 31 8.02 4.14 -5.43
N THR A 32 8.96 4.63 -4.62
CA THR A 32 10.21 3.91 -4.33
C THR A 32 9.94 2.56 -3.67
N GLY A 33 9.05 2.50 -2.68
CA GLY A 33 8.64 1.25 -2.01
C GLY A 33 7.95 0.28 -2.97
N ALA A 34 7.03 0.78 -3.79
CA ALA A 34 6.27 -0.03 -4.74
C ALA A 34 7.12 -0.65 -5.85
N ILE A 35 8.27 -0.08 -6.17
CA ILE A 35 9.23 -0.68 -7.12
C ILE A 35 10.20 -1.62 -6.41
N LEU A 36 10.74 -1.19 -5.28
CA LEU A 36 11.82 -1.90 -4.60
C LEU A 36 11.36 -3.25 -4.02
N VAL A 37 10.16 -3.31 -3.47
CA VAL A 37 9.60 -4.54 -2.88
C VAL A 37 9.44 -5.66 -3.93
N PRO A 38 8.74 -5.47 -5.05
CA PRO A 38 8.65 -6.48 -6.10
C PRO A 38 10.00 -6.87 -6.70
N LEU A 39 10.94 -5.93 -6.77
CA LEU A 39 12.28 -6.17 -7.31
C LEU A 39 13.09 -7.10 -6.42
N ILE A 40 13.03 -6.89 -5.09
CA ILE A 40 13.68 -7.77 -4.10
C ILE A 40 13.06 -9.17 -4.13
N ILE A 41 11.72 -9.25 -4.12
CA ILE A 41 10.99 -10.54 -4.15
C ILE A 41 11.30 -11.29 -5.44
N GLY A 42 11.21 -10.62 -6.58
CA GLY A 42 11.48 -11.20 -7.89
C GLY A 42 12.93 -11.69 -8.04
N GLY A 43 13.89 -10.92 -7.52
CA GLY A 43 15.30 -11.32 -7.49
C GLY A 43 15.55 -12.52 -6.60
N ALA A 44 14.95 -12.57 -5.41
CA ALA A 44 15.09 -13.67 -4.45
C ALA A 44 14.46 -14.98 -4.96
N LEU A 45 13.35 -14.89 -5.70
CA LEU A 45 12.65 -16.04 -6.29
C LEU A 45 13.18 -16.44 -7.69
N GLY A 46 14.22 -15.78 -8.21
CA GLY A 46 14.79 -16.06 -9.51
C GLY A 46 13.83 -15.81 -10.68
N MET A 47 12.93 -14.84 -10.56
CA MET A 47 11.97 -14.49 -11.61
C MET A 47 12.67 -13.84 -12.80
N THR A 48 12.11 -14.07 -14.00
CA THR A 48 12.62 -13.40 -15.20
C THR A 48 12.35 -11.89 -15.17
N PRO A 49 13.18 -11.06 -15.84
CA PRO A 49 12.96 -9.60 -15.87
C PRO A 49 11.57 -9.21 -16.35
N LYS A 50 11.00 -9.98 -17.27
CA LYS A 50 9.63 -9.76 -17.76
C LYS A 50 8.58 -9.98 -16.68
N GLN A 51 8.75 -11.03 -15.86
CA GLN A 51 7.85 -11.31 -14.72
C GLN A 51 7.95 -10.23 -13.65
N ILE A 52 9.16 -9.76 -13.35
CA ILE A 52 9.38 -8.67 -12.38
C ILE A 52 8.72 -7.37 -12.87
N THR A 53 8.84 -7.04 -14.16
CA THR A 53 8.17 -5.87 -14.74
C THR A 53 6.65 -5.97 -14.62
N TYR A 54 6.08 -7.15 -14.88
CA TYR A 54 4.65 -7.39 -14.70
C TYR A 54 4.22 -7.24 -13.23
N LEU A 55 5.02 -7.77 -12.31
CA LEU A 55 4.74 -7.68 -10.88
C LEU A 55 4.72 -6.22 -10.41
N ILE A 56 5.70 -5.41 -10.82
CA ILE A 56 5.76 -3.98 -10.52
C ILE A 56 4.55 -3.24 -11.10
N ALA A 57 4.19 -3.53 -12.36
CA ALA A 57 3.07 -2.87 -13.01
C ALA A 57 1.72 -3.17 -12.32
N ILE A 58 1.49 -4.42 -11.94
CA ILE A 58 0.29 -4.84 -11.20
C ILE A 58 0.28 -4.19 -9.81
N ASP A 59 1.40 -4.17 -9.12
CA ASP A 59 1.51 -3.57 -7.80
C ASP A 59 1.19 -2.08 -7.81
N LEU A 60 1.80 -1.33 -8.72
CA LEU A 60 1.51 0.10 -8.90
C LEU A 60 0.05 0.36 -9.24
N PHE A 61 -0.54 -0.47 -10.11
CA PHE A 61 -1.95 -0.36 -10.47
C PHE A 61 -2.86 -0.59 -9.26
N MET A 62 -2.60 -1.64 -8.48
CA MET A 62 -3.37 -1.98 -7.29
C MET A 62 -3.21 -0.95 -6.17
N CYS A 63 -2.01 -0.40 -5.99
CA CYS A 63 -1.77 0.71 -5.07
C CYS A 63 -2.59 1.95 -5.46
N GLY A 64 -2.68 2.25 -6.75
CA GLY A 64 -3.52 3.33 -7.27
C GLY A 64 -5.01 3.10 -6.99
N VAL A 65 -5.53 1.92 -7.29
CA VAL A 65 -6.92 1.54 -7.01
C VAL A 65 -7.22 1.60 -5.51
N ALA A 66 -6.35 1.01 -4.67
CA ALA A 66 -6.51 1.03 -3.23
C ALA A 66 -6.50 2.46 -2.65
N THR A 67 -5.63 3.33 -3.17
CA THR A 67 -5.58 4.74 -2.79
C THR A 67 -6.86 5.48 -3.17
N LEU A 68 -7.40 5.26 -4.38
CA LEU A 68 -8.67 5.86 -4.80
C LEU A 68 -9.83 5.42 -3.90
N LEU A 69 -9.89 4.12 -3.56
CA LEU A 69 -10.89 3.59 -2.64
C LEU A 69 -10.75 4.19 -1.22
N GLN A 70 -9.51 4.39 -0.77
CA GLN A 70 -9.21 4.97 0.54
C GLN A 70 -9.64 6.45 0.64
N VAL A 71 -9.39 7.23 -0.43
CA VAL A 71 -9.76 8.65 -0.50
C VAL A 71 -11.27 8.83 -0.67
N TRP A 72 -11.93 7.87 -1.31
CA TRP A 72 -13.37 7.93 -1.53
C TRP A 72 -14.12 7.71 -0.20
N LYS A 73 -14.69 8.78 0.33
CA LYS A 73 -15.46 8.78 1.58
C LYS A 73 -16.79 8.05 1.39
N GLY A 74 -16.77 6.72 1.53
CA GLY A 74 -17.96 5.86 1.51
C GLY A 74 -18.43 5.48 2.91
N LYS A 75 -19.66 4.99 3.01
CA LYS A 75 -20.26 4.54 4.29
C LYS A 75 -19.56 3.27 4.84
N TYR A 76 -18.93 2.48 3.97
CA TYR A 76 -18.29 1.20 4.29
C TYR A 76 -16.83 1.15 3.82
N PHE A 77 -16.39 2.04 2.94
CA PHE A 77 -15.06 2.07 2.36
C PHE A 77 -14.46 3.47 2.45
N GLY A 78 -13.19 3.52 2.83
CA GLY A 78 -12.41 4.75 2.83
C GLY A 78 -12.66 5.66 4.03
N ILE A 79 -11.57 6.00 4.73
CA ILE A 79 -11.58 6.91 5.89
C ILE A 79 -11.62 8.37 5.43
N GLY A 80 -11.45 8.62 4.12
CA GLY A 80 -11.36 9.96 3.55
C GLY A 80 -10.09 10.71 3.92
N LEU A 81 -9.04 9.97 4.30
CA LEU A 81 -7.71 10.53 4.54
C LEU A 81 -6.89 10.49 3.23
N PRO A 82 -6.20 11.56 2.88
CA PRO A 82 -5.35 11.62 1.69
C PRO A 82 -4.01 10.91 1.96
N VAL A 83 -4.07 9.59 2.15
CA VAL A 83 -2.90 8.73 2.35
C VAL A 83 -2.77 7.80 1.16
N VAL A 84 -1.59 7.80 0.53
CA VAL A 84 -1.28 6.88 -0.56
C VAL A 84 -0.92 5.52 0.04
N LEU A 85 -1.64 4.48 -0.39
CA LEU A 85 -1.38 3.10 0.03
C LEU A 85 -0.29 2.49 -0.86
N GLY A 86 0.62 1.75 -0.26
CA GLY A 86 1.72 1.10 -0.95
C GLY A 86 2.16 -0.18 -0.26
N CYS A 87 3.10 -0.88 -0.88
CA CYS A 87 3.71 -2.08 -0.34
C CYS A 87 4.51 -1.82 0.93
N THR A 88 4.52 -2.78 1.83
CA THR A 88 5.32 -2.73 3.04
C THR A 88 6.50 -3.71 2.98
N PHE A 89 7.65 -3.29 3.48
CA PHE A 89 8.84 -4.13 3.58
C PHE A 89 8.67 -5.29 4.59
N THR A 90 7.75 -5.16 5.53
CA THR A 90 7.47 -6.21 6.52
C THR A 90 6.94 -7.50 5.90
N ALA A 91 6.28 -7.41 4.76
CA ALA A 91 5.75 -8.56 4.02
C ALA A 91 6.82 -9.28 3.17
N VAL A 92 7.96 -8.66 2.89
CA VAL A 92 9.00 -9.20 1.99
C VAL A 92 9.55 -10.52 2.51
N THR A 93 9.96 -10.57 3.78
CA THR A 93 10.55 -11.76 4.37
C THR A 93 9.60 -12.98 4.35
N PRO A 94 8.36 -12.88 4.85
CA PRO A 94 7.44 -14.02 4.79
C PRO A 94 7.08 -14.43 3.35
N ILE A 95 6.96 -13.48 2.42
CA ILE A 95 6.68 -13.80 1.01
C ILE A 95 7.83 -14.59 0.38
N ILE A 96 9.07 -14.19 0.64
CA ILE A 96 10.26 -14.90 0.13
C ILE A 96 10.35 -16.30 0.73
N SER A 97 10.15 -16.45 2.06
CA SER A 97 10.20 -17.76 2.73
C SER A 97 9.15 -18.72 2.15
N ILE A 98 7.90 -18.27 2.03
CA ILE A 98 6.81 -19.07 1.44
C ILE A 98 7.11 -19.40 -0.02
N GLY A 99 7.67 -18.46 -0.77
CA GLY A 99 7.98 -18.65 -2.19
C GLY A 99 9.07 -19.68 -2.44
N ILE A 100 10.09 -19.73 -1.58
CA ILE A 100 11.19 -20.69 -1.68
C ILE A 100 10.72 -22.10 -1.26
N GLU A 101 9.91 -22.22 -0.20
CA GLU A 101 9.48 -23.52 0.33
C GLU A 101 8.31 -24.11 -0.45
N PHE A 102 7.33 -23.33 -0.83
CA PHE A 102 6.04 -23.79 -1.38
C PHE A 102 5.75 -23.30 -2.80
N GLY A 103 6.60 -22.44 -3.36
CA GLY A 103 6.45 -21.90 -4.70
C GLY A 103 5.52 -20.67 -4.79
N ILE A 104 5.48 -20.11 -6.01
CA ILE A 104 4.78 -18.83 -6.28
C ILE A 104 3.27 -18.92 -6.04
N SER A 105 2.65 -20.07 -6.32
CA SER A 105 1.21 -20.29 -6.10
C SER A 105 0.82 -20.17 -4.63
N ALA A 106 1.68 -20.61 -3.71
CA ALA A 106 1.46 -20.51 -2.29
C ALA A 106 1.51 -19.06 -1.78
N ILE A 107 2.32 -18.19 -2.41
CA ILE A 107 2.38 -16.76 -2.10
C ILE A 107 1.01 -16.11 -2.34
N TYR A 108 0.40 -16.36 -3.50
CA TYR A 108 -0.93 -15.81 -3.80
C TYR A 108 -1.99 -16.31 -2.82
N GLY A 109 -1.95 -17.60 -2.46
CA GLY A 109 -2.83 -18.17 -1.44
C GLY A 109 -2.66 -17.50 -0.08
N ALA A 110 -1.43 -17.29 0.36
CA ALA A 110 -1.12 -16.62 1.63
C ALA A 110 -1.58 -15.16 1.65
N ILE A 111 -1.41 -14.42 0.56
CA ILE A 111 -1.86 -13.03 0.43
C ILE A 111 -3.39 -12.96 0.52
N ILE A 112 -4.11 -13.80 -0.20
CA ILE A 112 -5.57 -13.85 -0.16
C ILE A 112 -6.07 -14.24 1.23
N ALA A 113 -5.47 -15.25 1.85
CA ALA A 113 -5.84 -15.69 3.20
C ALA A 113 -5.60 -14.58 4.23
N SER A 114 -4.47 -13.90 4.18
CA SER A 114 -4.16 -12.78 5.08
C SER A 114 -5.14 -11.62 4.88
N GLY A 115 -5.50 -11.30 3.65
CA GLY A 115 -6.50 -10.29 3.33
C GLY A 115 -7.88 -10.61 3.90
N LEU A 116 -8.32 -11.86 3.80
CA LEU A 116 -9.58 -12.32 4.39
C LEU A 116 -9.56 -12.23 5.93
N ILE A 117 -8.45 -12.64 6.55
CA ILE A 117 -8.28 -12.55 8.01
C ILE A 117 -8.34 -11.08 8.47
N ILE A 118 -7.67 -10.16 7.75
CA ILE A 118 -7.69 -8.74 8.07
C ILE A 118 -9.12 -8.17 7.95
N ILE A 119 -9.88 -8.55 6.92
CA ILE A 119 -11.27 -8.13 6.75
C ILE A 119 -12.13 -8.63 7.92
N LEU A 120 -11.96 -9.88 8.32
CA LEU A 120 -12.68 -10.46 9.45
C LEU A 120 -12.37 -9.73 10.77
N ILE A 121 -11.09 -9.47 11.04
CA ILE A 121 -10.66 -8.74 12.24
C ILE A 121 -11.18 -7.30 12.20
N SER A 122 -11.11 -6.63 11.06
CA SER A 122 -11.61 -5.27 10.88
C SER A 122 -13.12 -5.15 11.10
N SER A 123 -13.88 -6.21 10.79
CA SER A 123 -15.32 -6.25 11.05
C SER A 123 -15.66 -6.34 12.53
N PHE A 124 -14.71 -6.82 13.37
CA PHE A 124 -14.88 -6.94 14.82
C PHE A 124 -14.53 -5.66 15.58
N PHE A 125 -13.75 -4.77 14.97
CA PHE A 125 -13.34 -3.46 15.52
C PHE A 125 -14.13 -2.32 14.89
#